data_8e6d0e80a767053b098229351ce09242
#
_entry.id   8e6d0e80a767053b098229351ce09242
#
_cell.length_a   1.000
_cell.length_b   1.000
_cell.length_c   1.000
_cell.angle_alpha   90.00
_cell.angle_beta   90.00
_cell.angle_gamma   90.00
#
_symmetry.space_group_name_H-M   'P 1'
#
loop_
_entity.id
_entity.type
_entity.pdbx_description
1 polymer ?
#
loop_
_entity_poly.entity_id
_entity_poly.type
_entity_poly.pdbx_seq_one_letter_code
_entity_poly.pdbx_strand_id
1 'polypeptide(L)' 'MAQVFTFEGKTHQFAEDIQSNKEGLYMATLKDGDNVTCEMWFVNGELHRLIELD' A
#
# COMPACT_ATOMS: atom_id res chain seq x y z
N MET A 1 -0.67 4.25 -13.50
CA MET A 1 0.47 3.32 -13.50
C MET A 1 0.49 2.55 -12.19
N ALA A 2 0.73 1.25 -12.24
CA ALA A 2 0.74 0.44 -11.02
C ALA A 2 1.99 0.75 -10.19
N GLN A 3 1.84 0.76 -8.88
CA GLN A 3 2.93 1.01 -7.95
C GLN A 3 2.98 -0.13 -6.95
N VAL A 4 4.17 -0.57 -6.61
CA VAL A 4 4.37 -1.75 -5.77
C VAL A 4 5.10 -1.35 -4.49
N PHE A 5 4.56 -1.80 -3.36
CA PHE A 5 5.22 -1.68 -2.06
C PHE A 5 5.36 -3.05 -1.44
N THR A 6 6.54 -3.32 -0.89
CA THR A 6 6.78 -4.51 -0.08
C THR A 6 6.91 -4.08 1.37
N PHE A 7 6.07 -4.63 2.23
CA PHE A 7 6.06 -4.27 3.64
C PHE A 7 5.83 -5.53 4.48
N GLU A 8 6.70 -5.75 5.43
CA GLU A 8 6.66 -6.91 6.32
C GLU A 8 6.57 -8.25 5.57
N GLY A 9 7.30 -8.33 4.47
CA GLY A 9 7.38 -9.55 3.68
C GLY A 9 6.24 -9.78 2.70
N LYS A 10 5.24 -8.89 2.67
CA LYS A 10 4.14 -8.97 1.71
C LYS A 10 4.29 -7.93 0.63
N THR A 11 3.99 -8.31 -0.60
CA THR A 11 4.02 -7.41 -1.75
C THR A 11 2.59 -6.97 -2.08
N HIS A 12 2.39 -5.65 -2.14
CA HIS A 12 1.10 -5.03 -2.44
C HIS A 12 1.24 -4.22 -3.73
N GLN A 13 0.36 -4.46 -4.68
CA GLN A 13 0.36 -3.72 -5.94
C GLN A 13 -0.87 -2.80 -5.98
N PHE A 14 -0.61 -1.50 -6.17
CA PHE A 14 -1.65 -0.48 -6.22
C PHE A 14 -1.86 -0.04 -7.66
N ALA A 15 -3.14 0.09 -8.07
CA ALA A 15 -3.46 0.51 -9.43
C ALA A 15 -3.21 2.00 -9.64
N GLU A 16 -3.16 2.78 -8.59
CA GLU A 16 -2.97 4.22 -8.65
C GLU A 16 -1.61 4.61 -8.07
N ASP A 17 -1.11 5.78 -8.48
CA ASP A 17 0.15 6.28 -7.93
C ASP A 17 -0.08 6.78 -6.51
N ILE A 18 0.70 6.23 -5.57
CA ILE A 18 0.65 6.62 -4.16
C ILE A 18 1.71 7.68 -3.93
N GLN A 19 1.29 8.84 -3.44
CA GLN A 19 2.24 9.88 -3.08
C GLN A 19 2.84 9.56 -1.72
N SER A 20 4.15 9.53 -1.65
CA SER A 20 4.87 9.08 -0.45
C SER A 20 4.72 10.00 0.76
N ASN A 21 4.06 11.14 0.60
CA ASN A 21 3.79 12.05 1.72
C ASN A 21 2.29 12.11 2.08
N LYS A 22 1.49 11.21 1.52
CA LYS A 22 0.06 11.18 1.80
C LYS A 22 -0.32 9.89 2.49
N GLU A 23 -1.04 10.02 3.59
CA GLU A 23 -1.62 8.91 4.30
C GLU A 23 -3.07 8.73 3.87
N GLY A 24 -3.55 7.50 3.93
CA GLY A 24 -4.94 7.26 3.58
C GLY A 24 -5.24 5.81 3.29
N LEU A 25 -6.44 5.59 2.74
CA LEU A 25 -6.92 4.27 2.38
C LEU A 25 -6.72 4.06 0.89
N TYR A 26 -6.12 2.93 0.54
CA TYR A 26 -5.83 2.59 -0.84
C TYR A 26 -6.19 1.14 -1.10
N MET A 27 -6.72 0.87 -2.31
CA MET A 27 -6.99 -0.48 -2.74
C MET A 27 -5.73 -1.11 -3.33
N ALA A 28 -5.39 -2.30 -2.89
CA ALA A 28 -4.24 -3.02 -3.38
C ALA A 28 -4.62 -4.43 -3.81
N THR A 29 -3.83 -4.99 -4.72
CA THR A 29 -3.92 -6.39 -5.10
C THR A 29 -2.70 -7.10 -4.52
N LEU A 30 -2.92 -8.15 -3.74
CA LEU A 30 -1.85 -8.95 -3.20
C LEU A 30 -1.26 -9.86 -4.27
N LYS A 31 -0.08 -10.39 -3.99
CA LYS A 31 0.65 -11.26 -4.92
C LYS A 31 -0.19 -12.46 -5.38
N ASP A 32 -1.05 -12.98 -4.51
CA ASP A 32 -1.91 -14.13 -4.82
C ASP A 32 -3.24 -13.74 -5.47
N GLY A 33 -3.42 -12.48 -5.80
CA GLY A 33 -4.58 -11.99 -6.53
C GLY A 33 -5.71 -11.43 -5.70
N ASP A 34 -5.60 -11.47 -4.38
CA ASP A 34 -6.64 -10.93 -3.51
C ASP A 34 -6.59 -9.41 -3.48
N ASN A 35 -7.77 -8.79 -3.55
CA ASN A 35 -7.89 -7.34 -3.40
C ASN A 35 -8.13 -7.01 -1.93
N VAL A 36 -7.35 -6.06 -1.42
CA VAL A 36 -7.46 -5.62 -0.03
C VAL A 36 -7.44 -4.11 0.03
N THR A 37 -8.10 -3.55 1.03
CA THR A 37 -8.00 -2.12 1.33
C THR A 37 -6.91 -1.95 2.38
N CYS A 38 -5.97 -1.06 2.11
CA CYS A 38 -4.84 -0.83 3.01
C CYS A 38 -4.87 0.59 3.53
N GLU A 39 -4.57 0.77 4.80
CA GLU A 39 -4.29 2.08 5.37
C GLU A 39 -2.78 2.26 5.43
N MET A 40 -2.28 3.32 4.83
CA MET A 40 -0.85 3.57 4.73
C MET A 40 -0.48 4.83 5.51
N TRP A 41 0.62 4.74 6.25
CA TRP A 41 1.14 5.84 7.06
C TRP A 41 2.57 6.12 6.61
N PHE A 42 2.83 7.37 6.22
CA PHE A 42 4.16 7.78 5.78
C PHE A 42 4.78 8.71 6.82
N VAL A 43 6.10 8.56 7.00
CA VAL A 43 6.88 9.45 7.85
C VAL A 43 8.06 9.93 7.02
N ASN A 44 8.16 11.24 6.84
CA ASN A 44 9.24 11.86 6.05
C ASN A 44 9.38 11.24 4.65
N GLY A 45 8.25 10.92 4.02
CA GLY A 45 8.23 10.36 2.69
C GLY A 45 8.48 8.86 2.61
N GLU A 46 8.66 8.18 3.73
CA GLU A 46 8.87 6.74 3.76
C GLU A 46 7.64 6.04 4.34
N LEU A 47 7.29 4.88 3.77
CA LEU A 47 6.21 4.07 4.29
C LEU A 47 6.62 3.50 5.65
N HIS A 48 5.92 3.93 6.68
CA HIS A 48 6.23 3.54 8.06
C HIS A 48 5.32 2.43 8.54
N ARG A 49 4.08 2.41 8.06
CA ARG A 49 3.09 1.44 8.52
C ARG A 49 2.08 1.18 7.40
N LEU A 50 1.74 -0.08 7.23
CA LEU A 50 0.70 -0.49 6.28
C LEU A 50 -0.19 -1.50 6.99
N ILE A 51 -1.50 -1.22 7.03
CA ILE A 51 -2.47 -2.08 7.69
C ILE A 51 -3.48 -2.54 6.65
N GLU A 52 -3.68 -3.86 6.55
CA GLU A 52 -4.72 -4.42 5.70
C GLU A 52 -6.05 -4.36 6.42
N LEU A 53 -7.04 -3.76 5.77
CA LEU A 53 -8.40 -3.66 6.30
C LEU A 53 -9.31 -4.53 5.46
N ASP A 54 -9.95 -5.49 6.03
CA ASP A 54 -10.93 -6.33 5.32
C ASP A 54 -12.34 -5.93 5.66
#